data_6a0a3a4dc0f14a103a397848c3f9fbfc
#
_entry.id   6a0a3a4dc0f14a103a397848c3f9fbfc
#
_cell.length_a   1.000
_cell.length_b   1.000
_cell.length_c   1.000
_cell.angle_alpha   90.00
_cell.angle_beta   90.00
_cell.angle_gamma   90.00
#
_symmetry.space_group_name_H-M   'P 1'
#
loop_
_entity.id
_entity.type
_entity.pdbx_description
1 polymer ?
#
loop_
_entity_poly.entity_id
_entity_poly.type
_entity_poly.pdbx_seq_one_letter_code
_entity_poly.pdbx_strand_id
1 'polypeptide(L)'
;MAHTYTFGGKTVTIFPCETAHAPVVYLNTFADEGAQVLARLQSLGPVPCSLVAISQLDWNRDMAPWDAPSAFRGGDACTGGADAYLELLTGTILPTAERELNGAPCWRGLAGYSLAGLFALYALYRTDCFARAASMSGSLWFPGFRDYALSRPFCRRPDCVYFSLGRRESKTRNPLLKTVGENTEALYRHCRALGIPSIFRYHPGNHYGHAVERTADGIAWLLNPDATEDAPAL
;
A
#
# COMPACT_ATOMS: atom_id res chain seq x y z
N MET A 1 -8.50 -19.68 -10.77
CA MET A 1 -7.88 -20.33 -9.60
C MET A 1 -6.73 -19.47 -9.15
N ALA A 2 -6.36 -19.49 -7.86
CA ALA A 2 -5.17 -18.79 -7.39
C ALA A 2 -3.91 -19.59 -7.74
N HIS A 3 -2.81 -18.88 -8.05
CA HIS A 3 -1.50 -19.44 -8.35
C HIS A 3 -0.50 -18.93 -7.32
N THR A 4 0.38 -19.78 -6.83
CA THR A 4 1.35 -19.41 -5.79
C THR A 4 2.77 -19.74 -6.23
N TYR A 5 3.68 -18.77 -6.04
CA TYR A 5 5.10 -18.84 -6.38
C TYR A 5 5.95 -18.38 -5.20
N THR A 6 7.22 -18.74 -5.22
CA THR A 6 8.21 -18.26 -4.23
C THR A 6 9.37 -17.59 -4.96
N PHE A 7 9.69 -16.35 -4.56
CA PHE A 7 10.81 -15.56 -5.10
C PHE A 7 11.58 -14.93 -3.96
N GLY A 8 12.88 -15.24 -3.85
CA GLY A 8 13.74 -14.68 -2.81
C GLY A 8 13.20 -14.90 -1.38
N GLY A 9 12.59 -16.05 -1.13
CA GLY A 9 11.96 -16.39 0.16
C GLY A 9 10.57 -15.79 0.39
N LYS A 10 10.06 -14.99 -0.55
CA LYS A 10 8.72 -14.39 -0.46
C LYS A 10 7.69 -15.25 -1.16
N THR A 11 6.51 -15.35 -0.58
CA THR A 11 5.37 -16.06 -1.19
C THR A 11 4.52 -15.06 -1.97
N VAL A 12 4.26 -15.35 -3.23
CA VAL A 12 3.45 -14.53 -4.14
C VAL A 12 2.22 -15.33 -4.55
N THR A 13 1.06 -14.91 -4.11
CA THR A 13 -0.23 -15.52 -4.46
C THR A 13 -0.98 -14.61 -5.43
N ILE A 14 -1.29 -15.14 -6.60
CA ILE A 14 -1.94 -14.42 -7.70
C ILE A 14 -3.40 -14.85 -7.76
N PHE A 15 -4.31 -13.91 -7.70
CA PHE A 15 -5.75 -14.08 -7.89
C PHE A 15 -6.13 -13.37 -9.21
N PRO A 16 -6.11 -14.08 -10.35
CA PRO A 16 -6.36 -13.47 -11.66
C PRO A 16 -7.83 -13.10 -11.82
N CYS A 17 -8.07 -11.95 -12.46
CA CYS A 17 -9.38 -11.56 -12.95
C CYS A 17 -9.67 -12.20 -14.31
N GLU A 18 -10.92 -12.61 -14.56
CA GLU A 18 -11.32 -13.16 -15.84
C GLU A 18 -11.41 -12.11 -16.95
N THR A 19 -11.62 -10.84 -16.59
CA THR A 19 -11.70 -9.73 -17.53
C THR A 19 -10.34 -9.50 -18.19
N ALA A 20 -10.33 -9.49 -19.53
CA ALA A 20 -9.11 -9.21 -20.28
C ALA A 20 -8.60 -7.79 -20.00
N HIS A 21 -7.28 -7.65 -19.86
CA HIS A 21 -6.62 -6.39 -19.57
C HIS A 21 -7.09 -5.70 -18.28
N ALA A 22 -7.71 -6.44 -17.35
CA ALA A 22 -8.11 -5.90 -16.06
C ALA A 22 -6.88 -5.30 -15.33
N PRO A 23 -7.06 -4.26 -14.52
CA PRO A 23 -5.99 -3.73 -13.69
C PRO A 23 -5.46 -4.78 -12.71
N VAL A 24 -4.24 -4.58 -12.23
CA VAL A 24 -3.65 -5.42 -11.20
C VAL A 24 -3.26 -4.58 -9.99
N VAL A 25 -3.59 -5.05 -8.79
CA VAL A 25 -3.15 -4.47 -7.52
C VAL A 25 -2.18 -5.43 -6.85
N TYR A 26 -0.96 -4.95 -6.59
CA TYR A 26 0.05 -5.62 -5.78
C TYR A 26 -0.15 -5.22 -4.33
N LEU A 27 -0.33 -6.21 -3.46
CA LEU A 27 -0.59 -6.03 -2.04
C LEU A 27 0.52 -6.69 -1.21
N ASN A 28 1.31 -5.89 -0.52
CA ASN A 28 2.25 -6.39 0.48
C ASN A 28 1.53 -6.67 1.79
N THR A 29 1.61 -7.91 2.29
CA THR A 29 0.90 -8.39 3.48
C THR A 29 1.88 -8.76 4.60
N PHE A 30 1.44 -8.58 5.85
CA PHE A 30 2.23 -8.95 7.02
C PHE A 30 2.12 -10.45 7.35
N ALA A 31 0.89 -10.99 7.35
CA ALA A 31 0.58 -12.34 7.78
C ALA A 31 -0.26 -13.12 6.75
N ASP A 32 -0.02 -12.87 5.44
CA ASP A 32 -0.69 -13.57 4.33
C ASP A 32 -2.22 -13.34 4.27
N GLU A 33 -2.63 -12.09 4.46
CA GLU A 33 -4.05 -11.69 4.46
C GLU A 33 -4.68 -11.59 3.06
N GLY A 34 -3.94 -11.89 1.98
CA GLY A 34 -4.37 -11.65 0.60
C GLY A 34 -5.73 -12.24 0.25
N ALA A 35 -5.98 -13.51 0.62
CA ALA A 35 -7.26 -14.17 0.38
C ALA A 35 -8.42 -13.52 1.18
N GLN A 36 -8.16 -13.08 2.42
CA GLN A 36 -9.15 -12.40 3.26
C GLN A 36 -9.50 -11.02 2.70
N VAL A 37 -8.50 -10.28 2.22
CA VAL A 37 -8.72 -8.98 1.55
C VAL A 37 -9.53 -9.16 0.28
N LEU A 38 -9.24 -10.17 -0.54
CA LEU A 38 -10.02 -10.46 -1.75
C LEU A 38 -11.48 -10.79 -1.40
N ALA A 39 -11.71 -11.66 -0.43
CA ALA A 39 -13.06 -12.01 0.02
C ALA A 39 -13.82 -10.78 0.52
N ARG A 40 -13.13 -9.89 1.26
CA ARG A 40 -13.74 -8.63 1.70
C ARG A 40 -14.04 -7.70 0.53
N LEU A 41 -13.15 -7.55 -0.43
CA LEU A 41 -13.40 -6.78 -1.66
C LEU A 41 -14.64 -7.30 -2.40
N GLN A 42 -14.75 -8.61 -2.58
CA GLN A 42 -15.91 -9.24 -3.22
C GLN A 42 -17.22 -8.98 -2.49
N SER A 43 -17.18 -8.85 -1.16
CA SER A 43 -18.37 -8.48 -0.37
C SER A 43 -18.80 -7.01 -0.55
N LEU A 44 -17.93 -6.15 -1.04
CA LEU A 44 -18.23 -4.74 -1.34
C LEU A 44 -18.84 -4.54 -2.73
N GLY A 45 -18.70 -5.52 -3.62
CA GLY A 45 -19.20 -5.46 -4.98
C GLY A 45 -18.31 -6.19 -5.98
N PRO A 46 -18.53 -6.02 -7.29
CA PRO A 46 -17.68 -6.59 -8.31
C PRO A 46 -16.23 -6.13 -8.18
N VAL A 47 -15.26 -7.06 -8.30
CA VAL A 47 -13.83 -6.79 -8.23
C VAL A 47 -13.22 -6.92 -9.63
N PRO A 48 -13.23 -5.86 -10.45
CA PRO A 48 -12.72 -5.90 -11.81
C PRO A 48 -11.19 -5.71 -11.85
N CYS A 49 -10.47 -6.44 -11.01
CA CYS A 49 -9.01 -6.40 -10.97
C CYS A 49 -8.42 -7.75 -10.58
N SER A 50 -7.20 -8.01 -11.01
CA SER A 50 -6.37 -9.06 -10.44
C SER A 50 -5.72 -8.56 -9.15
N LEU A 51 -5.59 -9.45 -8.15
CA LEU A 51 -4.87 -9.17 -6.91
C LEU A 51 -3.62 -10.05 -6.86
N VAL A 52 -2.47 -9.45 -6.58
CA VAL A 52 -1.20 -10.16 -6.34
C VAL A 52 -0.77 -9.86 -4.90
N ALA A 53 -0.97 -10.83 -4.03
CA ALA A 53 -0.60 -10.71 -2.62
C ALA A 53 0.82 -11.26 -2.38
N ILE A 54 1.67 -10.48 -1.72
CA ILE A 54 3.03 -10.85 -1.40
C ILE A 54 3.17 -10.93 0.13
N SER A 55 3.60 -12.10 0.62
CA SER A 55 3.80 -12.40 2.04
C SER A 55 5.22 -12.95 2.29
N GLN A 56 5.52 -13.31 3.54
CA GLN A 56 6.87 -13.73 3.99
C GLN A 56 7.94 -12.65 3.74
N LEU A 57 7.54 -11.40 3.92
CA LEU A 57 8.42 -10.23 3.81
C LEU A 57 9.31 -10.11 5.06
N ASP A 58 10.57 -9.76 4.89
CA ASP A 58 11.38 -9.23 5.99
C ASP A 58 10.89 -7.81 6.28
N TRP A 59 9.89 -7.70 7.17
CA TRP A 59 9.05 -6.54 7.32
C TRP A 59 9.82 -5.24 7.58
N ASN A 60 10.75 -5.30 8.54
CA ASN A 60 11.54 -4.12 8.94
C ASN A 60 12.66 -3.78 7.96
N ARG A 61 12.99 -4.70 7.05
CA ARG A 61 13.94 -4.48 5.98
C ARG A 61 13.26 -4.09 4.69
N ASP A 62 12.40 -4.97 4.16
CA ASP A 62 11.84 -4.84 2.80
C ASP A 62 10.88 -3.64 2.67
N MET A 63 10.23 -3.24 3.77
CA MET A 63 9.26 -2.14 3.76
C MET A 63 9.86 -0.80 4.21
N ALA A 64 11.11 -0.77 4.66
CA ALA A 64 11.77 0.42 5.18
C ALA A 64 12.66 1.09 4.14
N PRO A 65 12.44 2.37 3.81
CA PRO A 65 13.25 3.13 2.86
C PRO A 65 14.75 3.21 3.22
N TRP A 66 15.06 3.31 4.52
CA TRP A 66 16.42 3.41 5.07
C TRP A 66 16.45 2.93 6.51
N ASP A 67 17.64 2.89 7.09
CA ASP A 67 17.85 2.50 8.48
C ASP A 67 17.14 3.49 9.42
N ALA A 68 16.40 2.94 10.39
CA ALA A 68 15.75 3.73 11.42
C ALA A 68 15.65 2.94 12.73
N PRO A 69 15.78 3.61 13.89
CA PRO A 69 15.58 2.93 15.17
C PRO A 69 14.14 2.45 15.30
N SER A 70 13.94 1.40 16.12
CA SER A 70 12.59 0.95 16.40
C SER A 70 11.73 2.05 17.02
N ALA A 71 10.50 2.19 16.53
CA ALA A 71 9.49 3.05 17.15
C ALA A 71 8.91 2.43 18.43
N PHE A 72 9.15 1.15 18.68
CA PHE A 72 8.59 0.39 19.79
C PHE A 72 9.70 0.00 20.76
N ARG A 73 9.41 0.10 22.06
CA ARG A 73 10.36 -0.32 23.10
C ARG A 73 10.60 -1.83 22.99
N GLY A 74 11.86 -2.23 22.80
CA GLY A 74 12.26 -3.63 22.64
C GLY A 74 11.89 -4.25 21.27
N GLY A 75 11.43 -3.44 20.32
CA GLY A 75 11.23 -3.90 18.95
C GLY A 75 12.51 -3.81 18.12
N ASP A 76 12.51 -4.48 16.96
CA ASP A 76 13.63 -4.46 16.03
C ASP A 76 13.71 -3.14 15.25
N ALA A 77 14.92 -2.70 14.95
CA ALA A 77 15.18 -1.57 14.07
C ALA A 77 14.80 -1.88 12.61
N CYS A 78 14.52 -0.85 11.85
CA CYS A 78 14.41 -0.96 10.40
C CYS A 78 15.79 -0.91 9.75
N THR A 79 16.02 -1.73 8.71
CA THR A 79 17.34 -1.93 8.07
C THR A 79 17.35 -1.61 6.57
N GLY A 80 16.51 -0.67 6.12
CA GLY A 80 16.64 0.04 4.84
C GLY A 80 16.75 -0.79 3.56
N GLY A 81 15.99 -1.88 3.42
CA GLY A 81 16.06 -2.77 2.26
C GLY A 81 15.00 -2.53 1.18
N ALA A 82 14.22 -1.45 1.26
CA ALA A 82 13.09 -1.20 0.36
C ALA A 82 13.51 -1.13 -1.12
N ASP A 83 14.67 -0.57 -1.44
CA ASP A 83 15.16 -0.50 -2.84
C ASP A 83 15.44 -1.90 -3.39
N ALA A 84 16.12 -2.77 -2.64
CA ALA A 84 16.42 -4.13 -3.08
C ALA A 84 15.12 -4.96 -3.24
N TYR A 85 14.15 -4.75 -2.34
CA TYR A 85 12.84 -5.39 -2.50
C TYR A 85 12.08 -4.83 -3.72
N LEU A 86 12.14 -3.53 -3.96
CA LEU A 86 11.51 -2.91 -5.13
C LEU A 86 12.10 -3.44 -6.44
N GLU A 87 13.42 -3.65 -6.51
CA GLU A 87 14.07 -4.31 -7.65
C GLU A 87 13.56 -5.74 -7.87
N LEU A 88 13.44 -6.54 -6.80
CA LEU A 88 12.86 -7.88 -6.86
C LEU A 88 11.39 -7.81 -7.33
N LEU A 89 10.61 -6.88 -6.78
CA LEU A 89 9.20 -6.68 -7.12
C LEU A 89 9.04 -6.33 -8.59
N THR A 90 9.76 -5.32 -9.09
CA THR A 90 9.60 -4.82 -10.46
C THR A 90 10.30 -5.69 -11.50
N GLY A 91 11.46 -6.25 -11.18
CA GLY A 91 12.29 -7.04 -12.10
C GLY A 91 11.91 -8.53 -12.21
N THR A 92 11.26 -9.08 -11.17
CA THR A 92 10.96 -10.52 -11.13
C THR A 92 9.49 -10.81 -10.85
N ILE A 93 8.93 -10.26 -9.78
CA ILE A 93 7.57 -10.61 -9.33
C ILE A 93 6.54 -10.09 -10.34
N LEU A 94 6.60 -8.81 -10.72
CA LEU A 94 5.67 -8.22 -11.69
C LEU A 94 5.66 -9.00 -13.02
N PRO A 95 6.80 -9.18 -13.72
CA PRO A 95 6.78 -9.87 -15.00
C PRO A 95 6.29 -11.31 -14.91
N THR A 96 6.52 -11.98 -13.76
CA THR A 96 6.07 -13.37 -13.58
C THR A 96 4.59 -13.41 -13.29
N ALA A 97 4.10 -12.56 -12.37
CA ALA A 97 2.69 -12.50 -12.05
C ALA A 97 1.83 -12.14 -13.27
N GLU A 98 2.30 -11.20 -14.08
CA GLU A 98 1.53 -10.72 -15.24
C GLU A 98 1.41 -11.74 -16.38
N ARG A 99 2.27 -12.76 -16.44
CA ARG A 99 2.08 -13.89 -17.37
C ARG A 99 0.88 -14.77 -17.02
N GLU A 100 0.43 -14.73 -15.78
CA GLU A 100 -0.74 -15.47 -15.29
C GLU A 100 -2.05 -14.69 -15.45
N LEU A 101 -1.98 -13.43 -15.90
CA LEU A 101 -3.14 -12.57 -16.07
C LEU A 101 -3.74 -12.73 -17.47
N ASN A 102 -5.00 -12.35 -17.60
CA ASN A 102 -5.69 -12.34 -18.89
C ASN A 102 -5.30 -11.08 -19.70
N GLY A 103 -4.09 -11.07 -20.26
CA GLY A 103 -3.49 -9.97 -20.99
C GLY A 103 -2.78 -8.95 -20.11
N ALA A 104 -2.05 -8.02 -20.73
CA ALA A 104 -1.32 -6.97 -20.03
C ALA A 104 -2.30 -6.06 -19.26
N PRO A 105 -2.05 -5.76 -17.98
CA PRO A 105 -2.96 -4.94 -17.19
C PRO A 105 -3.02 -3.50 -17.71
N CYS A 106 -4.20 -2.88 -17.69
CA CYS A 106 -4.37 -1.50 -18.13
C CYS A 106 -3.70 -0.49 -17.18
N TRP A 107 -3.55 -0.82 -15.91
CA TRP A 107 -2.71 -0.12 -14.93
C TRP A 107 -2.32 -1.03 -13.77
N ARG A 108 -1.26 -0.63 -13.06
CA ARG A 108 -0.76 -1.30 -11.85
C ARG A 108 -0.98 -0.41 -10.64
N GLY A 109 -1.54 -1.01 -9.57
CA GLY A 109 -1.63 -0.38 -8.25
C GLY A 109 -0.70 -1.04 -7.26
N LEU A 110 -0.21 -0.28 -6.28
CA LEU A 110 0.54 -0.80 -5.13
C LEU A 110 -0.17 -0.43 -3.84
N ALA A 111 -0.46 -1.42 -3.01
CA ALA A 111 -1.23 -1.26 -1.78
C ALA A 111 -0.51 -1.90 -0.59
N GLY A 112 -0.71 -1.34 0.58
CA GLY A 112 -0.19 -1.94 1.81
C GLY A 112 -0.70 -1.27 3.07
N TYR A 113 -0.62 -2.02 4.16
CA TYR A 113 -0.96 -1.58 5.51
C TYR A 113 0.32 -1.29 6.30
N SER A 114 0.31 -0.31 7.20
CA SER A 114 1.44 -0.02 8.10
C SER A 114 2.74 0.33 7.33
N LEU A 115 3.85 -0.37 7.56
CA LEU A 115 5.09 -0.18 6.81
C LEU A 115 4.93 -0.50 5.33
N ALA A 116 4.06 -1.44 4.94
CA ALA A 116 3.75 -1.65 3.53
C ALA A 116 2.99 -0.48 2.90
N GLY A 117 2.21 0.28 3.69
CA GLY A 117 1.61 1.53 3.26
C GLY A 117 2.63 2.66 3.07
N LEU A 118 3.67 2.69 3.90
CA LEU A 118 4.84 3.56 3.70
C LEU A 118 5.58 3.18 2.40
N PHE A 119 5.86 1.88 2.22
CA PHE A 119 6.52 1.36 1.02
C PHE A 119 5.75 1.68 -0.26
N ALA A 120 4.42 1.56 -0.24
CA ALA A 120 3.58 1.86 -1.40
C ALA A 120 3.75 3.32 -1.86
N LEU A 121 3.88 4.26 -0.93
CA LEU A 121 4.16 5.66 -1.28
C LEU A 121 5.61 5.86 -1.69
N TYR A 122 6.57 5.23 -0.99
CA TYR A 122 7.98 5.31 -1.32
C TYR A 122 8.27 4.86 -2.75
N ALA A 123 7.65 3.76 -3.18
CA ALA A 123 7.80 3.21 -4.52
C ALA A 123 7.44 4.22 -5.63
N LEU A 124 6.48 5.13 -5.42
CA LEU A 124 6.12 6.16 -6.40
C LEU A 124 7.27 7.16 -6.70
N TYR A 125 8.22 7.30 -5.77
CA TYR A 125 9.41 8.14 -5.93
C TYR A 125 10.62 7.37 -6.50
N ARG A 126 10.51 6.03 -6.67
CA ARG A 126 11.63 5.15 -7.04
C ARG A 126 11.42 4.44 -8.38
N THR A 127 10.16 4.30 -8.81
CA THR A 127 9.81 3.63 -10.07
C THR A 127 8.56 4.26 -10.68
N ASP A 128 8.42 4.13 -11.99
CA ASP A 128 7.24 4.53 -12.76
C ASP A 128 6.25 3.37 -13.00
N CYS A 129 6.55 2.18 -12.47
CA CYS A 129 5.78 0.96 -12.69
C CYS A 129 4.33 1.04 -12.17
N PHE A 130 4.07 1.87 -11.12
CA PHE A 130 2.77 1.94 -10.47
C PHE A 130 2.06 3.25 -10.78
N ALA A 131 0.83 3.13 -11.31
CA ALA A 131 -0.02 4.26 -11.62
C ALA A 131 -0.83 4.74 -10.41
N ARG A 132 -1.15 3.84 -9.47
CA ARG A 132 -2.01 4.12 -8.31
C ARG A 132 -1.39 3.56 -7.03
N ALA A 133 -1.60 4.22 -5.90
CA ALA A 133 -1.12 3.72 -4.61
C ALA A 133 -2.15 3.86 -3.50
N ALA A 134 -2.19 2.87 -2.59
CA ALA A 134 -3.02 2.92 -1.39
C ALA A 134 -2.17 2.66 -0.14
N SER A 135 -2.16 3.65 0.76
CA SER A 135 -1.48 3.63 2.05
C SER A 135 -2.49 3.53 3.18
N MET A 136 -2.82 2.31 3.62
CA MET A 136 -3.76 2.08 4.69
C MET A 136 -3.03 2.07 6.03
N SER A 137 -3.42 2.96 6.93
CA SER A 137 -2.73 3.13 8.24
C SER A 137 -1.21 3.19 8.09
N GLY A 138 -0.75 3.84 7.00
CA GLY A 138 0.67 3.85 6.62
C GLY A 138 1.55 4.40 7.72
N SER A 139 2.72 3.81 7.93
CA SER A 139 3.70 4.22 8.93
C SER A 139 4.38 5.54 8.55
N LEU A 140 3.59 6.58 8.24
CA LEU A 140 4.09 7.88 7.76
C LEU A 140 4.75 8.72 8.87
N TRP A 141 4.81 8.17 10.09
CA TRP A 141 5.67 8.62 11.17
C TRP A 141 7.14 8.26 10.94
N PHE A 142 7.47 7.47 9.92
CA PHE A 142 8.84 6.98 9.65
C PHE A 142 9.82 8.14 9.52
N PRO A 143 10.97 8.12 10.24
CA PRO A 143 11.87 9.27 10.34
C PRO A 143 12.34 9.77 8.97
N GLY A 144 12.16 11.05 8.70
CA GLY A 144 12.60 11.70 7.46
C GLY A 144 11.73 11.46 6.23
N PHE A 145 10.75 10.54 6.27
CA PHE A 145 9.95 10.20 5.08
C PHE A 145 9.09 11.37 4.59
N ARG A 146 8.48 12.14 5.50
CA ARG A 146 7.71 13.33 5.13
C ARG A 146 8.56 14.31 4.30
N ASP A 147 9.74 14.66 4.81
CA ASP A 147 10.61 15.63 4.14
C ASP A 147 11.15 15.09 2.82
N TYR A 148 11.48 13.79 2.78
CA TYR A 148 11.85 13.10 1.56
C TYR A 148 10.75 13.22 0.49
N ALA A 149 9.52 12.92 0.83
CA ALA A 149 8.39 12.91 -0.09
C ALA A 149 7.99 14.32 -0.55
N LEU A 150 8.03 15.33 0.34
CA LEU A 150 7.69 16.70 0.00
C LEU A 150 8.75 17.42 -0.82
N SER A 151 10.01 16.97 -0.80
CA SER A 151 11.12 17.61 -1.50
C SER A 151 11.46 17.00 -2.87
N ARG A 152 10.78 15.91 -3.28
CA ARG A 152 11.12 15.17 -4.49
C ARG A 152 9.92 15.02 -5.42
N PRO A 153 10.13 15.05 -6.74
CA PRO A 153 9.08 14.69 -7.68
C PRO A 153 8.84 13.18 -7.67
N PHE A 154 7.63 12.77 -8.01
CA PHE A 154 7.33 11.37 -8.35
C PHE A 154 8.09 10.95 -9.62
N CYS A 155 8.53 9.69 -9.72
CA CYS A 155 9.11 9.15 -10.97
C CYS A 155 8.11 9.24 -12.13
N ARG A 156 6.85 8.93 -11.83
CA ARG A 156 5.71 9.18 -12.69
C ARG A 156 4.63 9.83 -11.82
N ARG A 157 3.93 10.84 -12.32
CA ARG A 157 2.76 11.38 -11.64
C ARG A 157 1.72 10.26 -11.47
N PRO A 158 1.33 9.89 -10.24
CA PRO A 158 0.31 8.87 -10.03
C PRO A 158 -1.06 9.36 -10.49
N ASP A 159 -1.88 8.43 -10.98
CA ASP A 159 -3.25 8.70 -11.39
C ASP A 159 -4.13 9.03 -10.16
N CYS A 160 -3.89 8.31 -9.05
CA CYS A 160 -4.53 8.61 -7.76
C CYS A 160 -3.78 7.99 -6.58
N VAL A 161 -4.02 8.55 -5.36
CA VAL A 161 -3.42 8.06 -4.12
C VAL A 161 -4.47 8.02 -2.99
N TYR A 162 -4.61 6.86 -2.36
CA TYR A 162 -5.47 6.66 -1.19
C TYR A 162 -4.67 6.72 0.10
N PHE A 163 -5.20 7.43 1.10
CA PHE A 163 -4.68 7.47 2.46
C PHE A 163 -5.76 7.11 3.46
N SER A 164 -5.42 6.34 4.48
CA SER A 164 -6.30 6.18 5.63
C SER A 164 -5.55 6.01 6.95
N LEU A 165 -6.24 6.32 8.05
CA LEU A 165 -5.78 6.10 9.43
C LEU A 165 -6.96 5.73 10.33
N GLY A 166 -6.67 5.02 11.40
CA GLY A 166 -7.59 4.91 12.52
C GLY A 166 -7.62 6.22 13.33
N ARG A 167 -8.82 6.67 13.75
CA ARG A 167 -9.03 7.92 14.51
C ARG A 167 -8.23 8.01 15.82
N ARG A 168 -7.68 6.89 16.29
CA ARG A 168 -6.95 6.80 17.57
C ARG A 168 -5.44 6.56 17.38
N GLU A 169 -4.93 6.45 16.15
CA GLU A 169 -3.51 6.11 15.90
C GLU A 169 -2.54 7.19 16.41
N SER A 170 -2.89 8.46 16.25
CA SER A 170 -2.09 9.56 16.80
C SER A 170 -2.26 9.77 18.32
N LYS A 171 -3.22 9.05 18.97
CA LYS A 171 -3.47 9.16 20.42
C LYS A 171 -2.51 8.27 21.21
N THR A 172 -1.23 8.57 21.18
CA THR A 172 -0.16 7.82 21.84
C THR A 172 0.80 8.76 22.57
N ARG A 173 1.51 8.23 23.59
CA ARG A 173 2.60 8.94 24.26
C ARG A 173 3.93 8.85 23.51
N ASN A 174 4.04 7.96 22.53
CA ASN A 174 5.24 7.82 21.72
C ASN A 174 5.35 9.05 20.80
N PRO A 175 6.42 9.88 20.94
CA PRO A 175 6.54 11.14 20.21
C PRO A 175 6.65 10.93 18.68
N LEU A 176 7.20 9.79 18.25
CA LEU A 176 7.34 9.46 16.84
C LEU A 176 5.99 9.03 16.25
N LEU A 177 5.34 8.03 16.84
CA LEU A 177 4.04 7.53 16.37
C LEU A 177 2.95 8.60 16.39
N LYS A 178 3.03 9.56 17.32
CA LYS A 178 2.07 10.66 17.45
C LYS A 178 1.99 11.52 16.18
N THR A 179 3.08 11.59 15.39
CA THR A 179 3.15 12.43 14.18
C THR A 179 2.41 11.83 12.97
N VAL A 180 1.95 10.56 13.06
CA VAL A 180 1.38 9.86 11.90
C VAL A 180 0.21 10.62 11.25
N GLY A 181 -0.67 11.22 12.05
CA GLY A 181 -1.82 11.97 11.52
C GLY A 181 -1.40 13.22 10.74
N GLU A 182 -0.53 14.02 11.33
CA GLU A 182 0.00 15.24 10.71
C GLU A 182 0.78 14.95 9.43
N ASN A 183 1.64 13.91 9.46
CA ASN A 183 2.44 13.53 8.31
C ASN A 183 1.56 12.98 7.17
N THR A 184 0.56 12.16 7.48
CA THR A 184 -0.39 11.65 6.49
C THR A 184 -1.16 12.78 5.83
N GLU A 185 -1.65 13.72 6.63
CA GLU A 185 -2.38 14.88 6.10
C GLU A 185 -1.47 15.77 5.24
N ALA A 186 -0.22 15.98 5.63
CA ALA A 186 0.74 16.76 4.84
C ALA A 186 0.99 16.12 3.45
N LEU A 187 1.18 14.80 3.39
CA LEU A 187 1.36 14.08 2.13
C LEU A 187 0.08 14.06 1.28
N TYR A 188 -1.08 13.87 1.89
CA TYR A 188 -2.36 14.00 1.21
C TYR A 188 -2.53 15.38 0.58
N ARG A 189 -2.31 16.46 1.34
CA ARG A 189 -2.39 17.84 0.85
C ARG A 189 -1.37 18.11 -0.26
N HIS A 190 -0.18 17.55 -0.18
CA HIS A 190 0.84 17.64 -1.22
C HIS A 190 0.34 17.02 -2.54
N CYS A 191 -0.20 15.79 -2.49
CA CYS A 191 -0.80 15.16 -3.67
C CYS A 191 -1.91 16.03 -4.28
N ARG A 192 -2.80 16.57 -3.43
CA ARG A 192 -3.89 17.46 -3.89
C ARG A 192 -3.36 18.73 -4.52
N ALA A 193 -2.33 19.34 -3.95
CA ALA A 193 -1.70 20.56 -4.49
C ALA A 193 -1.05 20.32 -5.87
N LEU A 194 -0.57 19.11 -6.12
CA LEU A 194 -0.07 18.66 -7.43
C LEU A 194 -1.20 18.26 -8.39
N GLY A 195 -2.47 18.42 -8.01
CA GLY A 195 -3.63 18.04 -8.81
C GLY A 195 -3.81 16.52 -8.95
N ILE A 196 -3.22 15.71 -8.05
CA ILE A 196 -3.38 14.26 -8.05
C ILE A 196 -4.67 13.92 -7.30
N PRO A 197 -5.64 13.23 -7.94
CA PRO A 197 -6.82 12.70 -7.27
C PRO A 197 -6.42 11.92 -6.02
N SER A 198 -6.88 12.38 -4.86
CA SER A 198 -6.48 11.75 -3.59
C SER A 198 -7.57 11.91 -2.55
N ILE A 199 -7.68 10.93 -1.67
CA ILE A 199 -8.58 10.95 -0.53
C ILE A 199 -7.83 10.58 0.75
N PHE A 200 -8.26 11.14 1.88
CA PHE A 200 -7.80 10.75 3.21
C PHE A 200 -9.00 10.40 4.08
N ARG A 201 -9.11 9.13 4.46
CA ARG A 201 -10.19 8.60 5.29
C ARG A 201 -9.75 8.27 6.70
N TYR A 202 -10.58 8.61 7.67
CA TYR A 202 -10.45 8.14 9.05
C TYR A 202 -11.41 7.00 9.33
N HIS A 203 -10.86 5.83 9.71
CA HIS A 203 -11.63 4.69 10.19
C HIS A 203 -11.78 4.70 11.72
N PRO A 204 -12.81 4.05 12.29
CA PRO A 204 -12.90 3.81 13.72
C PRO A 204 -11.68 3.02 14.26
N GLY A 205 -11.34 3.20 15.54
CA GLY A 205 -10.33 2.40 16.22
C GLY A 205 -8.89 2.90 16.10
N ASN A 206 -7.96 2.00 16.40
CA ASN A 206 -6.50 2.21 16.41
C ASN A 206 -5.83 1.49 15.24
N HIS A 207 -4.50 1.40 15.28
CA HIS A 207 -3.67 0.77 14.25
C HIS A 207 -3.93 -0.73 14.04
N TYR A 208 -4.35 -1.46 15.06
CA TYR A 208 -4.42 -2.92 15.04
C TYR A 208 -5.79 -3.48 14.68
N GLY A 209 -6.80 -2.64 14.55
CA GLY A 209 -8.15 -3.08 14.27
C GLY A 209 -8.53 -2.94 12.80
N HIS A 210 -9.24 -3.94 12.26
CA HIS A 210 -9.86 -3.87 10.94
C HIS A 210 -8.87 -3.68 9.77
N ALA A 211 -7.69 -4.30 9.85
CA ALA A 211 -6.67 -4.15 8.80
C ALA A 211 -7.15 -4.67 7.43
N VAL A 212 -7.84 -5.82 7.42
CA VAL A 212 -8.38 -6.42 6.20
C VAL A 212 -9.45 -5.54 5.57
N GLU A 213 -10.40 -5.03 6.38
CA GLU A 213 -11.48 -4.15 5.91
C GLU A 213 -10.91 -2.84 5.34
N ARG A 214 -9.99 -2.19 6.07
CA ARG A 214 -9.35 -0.95 5.62
C ARG A 214 -8.54 -1.15 4.36
N THR A 215 -7.87 -2.30 4.22
CA THR A 215 -7.11 -2.66 3.02
C THR A 215 -8.05 -2.84 1.84
N ALA A 216 -9.15 -3.56 2.02
CA ALA A 216 -10.17 -3.72 0.99
C ALA A 216 -10.80 -2.38 0.58
N ASP A 217 -11.13 -1.51 1.54
CA ASP A 217 -11.68 -0.17 1.26
C ASP A 217 -10.71 0.68 0.43
N GLY A 218 -9.40 0.62 0.74
CA GLY A 218 -8.37 1.34 -0.02
C GLY A 218 -8.23 0.83 -1.44
N ILE A 219 -8.24 -0.50 -1.63
CA ILE A 219 -8.17 -1.11 -2.96
C ILE A 219 -9.46 -0.82 -3.74
N ALA A 220 -10.64 -0.92 -3.12
CA ALA A 220 -11.92 -0.59 -3.75
C ALA A 220 -11.92 0.85 -4.28
N TRP A 221 -11.39 1.80 -3.50
CA TRP A 221 -11.26 3.19 -3.94
C TRP A 221 -10.26 3.34 -5.10
N LEU A 222 -9.15 2.62 -5.12
CA LEU A 222 -8.23 2.64 -6.28
C LEU A 222 -8.91 2.18 -7.57
N LEU A 223 -9.88 1.29 -7.49
CA LEU A 223 -10.63 0.80 -8.64
C LEU A 223 -11.61 1.86 -9.19
N ASN A 224 -12.14 2.69 -8.31
CA ASN A 224 -13.09 3.75 -8.67
C ASN A 224 -12.81 5.05 -7.86
N PRO A 225 -11.77 5.82 -8.21
CA PRO A 225 -11.37 7.01 -7.46
C PRO A 225 -12.37 8.18 -7.57
N ASP A 226 -13.29 8.14 -8.54
CA ASP A 226 -14.35 9.14 -8.71
C ASP A 226 -15.61 8.84 -7.88
N ALA A 227 -15.67 7.66 -7.23
CA ALA A 227 -16.74 7.36 -6.29
C ALA A 227 -16.65 8.34 -5.10
N THR A 228 -17.63 9.23 -5.03
CA THR A 228 -17.75 10.38 -4.12
C THR A 228 -17.54 10.03 -2.65
N GLU A 229 -17.19 11.04 -1.85
CA GLU A 229 -16.95 11.01 -0.39
C GLU A 229 -18.12 10.45 0.47
N ASP A 230 -19.24 10.07 -0.13
CA ASP A 230 -20.50 9.73 0.53
C ASP A 230 -20.70 8.24 0.90
N ALA A 231 -19.69 7.38 0.76
CA ALA A 231 -19.79 6.05 1.34
C ALA A 231 -19.50 6.16 2.86
N PRO A 232 -20.47 5.85 3.75
CA PRO A 232 -20.24 5.92 5.19
C PRO A 232 -19.09 4.98 5.55
N ALA A 233 -18.10 5.51 6.26
CA ALA A 233 -17.09 4.69 6.92
C ALA A 233 -17.81 3.71 7.86
N LEU A 234 -17.73 2.42 7.57
CA LEU A 234 -18.30 1.33 8.36
C LEU A 234 -17.64 1.25 9.74
#